data_32a0a119d3aef18d42a8bc0a5f6bc994
#
_entry.id   32a0a119d3aef18d42a8bc0a5f6bc994
#
_cell.length_a   1.000
_cell.length_b   1.000
_cell.length_c   1.000
_cell.angle_alpha   90.00
_cell.angle_beta   90.00
_cell.angle_gamma   90.00
#
_symmetry.space_group_name_H-M   'P 1'
#
loop_
_entity.id
_entity.type
_entity.pdbx_description
1 polymer ?
#
loop_
_entity_poly.entity_id
_entity_poly.type
_entity_poly.pdbx_seq_one_letter_code
_entity_poly.pdbx_strand_id
1 'polypeptide(L)'
;MASYESFARVYDLFMDNIPYEEWCGYLHTLLEKYDVTDGLVLELGCGTGTMTELLADCGYDMIGVDNSADMLEIALEKKEQSGKDILYLQQDMREFELYGTVRAIVSVCDSMNYITDEADLLEVFRLVNNYLDPGGVFIFDLNTLFKYEELGESVIAENREESSFIWENWYDPADQVNEYDLTLFIRNDEGLYEKYEETHYQKAYALETVCQLIRQAGMKLEAIYDAFTFEKPRPDSERVYIVAREQGK
;
A
#
# COMPACT_ATOMS: atom_id res chain seq x y z
N MET A 1 16.13 9.72 5.95
CA MET A 1 15.36 10.56 5.02
C MET A 1 14.00 9.91 4.90
N ALA A 2 12.94 10.68 4.78
CA ALA A 2 11.64 10.08 4.51
C ALA A 2 11.68 9.42 3.13
N SER A 3 11.10 8.22 2.99
CA SER A 3 10.94 7.54 1.70
C SER A 3 9.98 8.35 0.83
N TYR A 4 10.16 8.30 -0.49
CA TYR A 4 9.30 8.95 -1.49
C TYR A 4 9.37 10.50 -1.59
N GLU A 5 10.44 11.18 -1.15
CA GLU A 5 10.58 12.63 -1.30
C GLU A 5 10.73 13.05 -2.78
N SER A 6 11.68 12.45 -3.48
CA SER A 6 11.98 12.80 -4.87
C SER A 6 11.25 11.91 -5.87
N PHE A 7 10.96 10.67 -5.48
CA PHE A 7 10.27 9.69 -6.31
C PHE A 7 8.80 10.08 -6.55
N ALA A 8 8.14 10.75 -5.60
CA ALA A 8 6.76 11.18 -5.73
C ALA A 8 6.47 11.92 -7.05
N ARG A 9 7.40 12.78 -7.49
CA ARG A 9 7.26 13.58 -8.73
C ARG A 9 7.16 12.75 -10.00
N VAL A 10 7.76 11.57 -10.01
CA VAL A 10 7.83 10.68 -11.19
C VAL A 10 7.17 9.34 -10.91
N TYR A 11 6.61 9.16 -9.71
CA TYR A 11 5.99 7.90 -9.28
C TYR A 11 4.93 7.43 -10.27
N ASP A 12 3.93 8.26 -10.55
CA ASP A 12 2.85 7.90 -11.46
C ASP A 12 3.34 7.64 -12.89
N LEU A 13 4.42 8.33 -13.31
CA LEU A 13 5.02 8.11 -14.61
C LEU A 13 5.64 6.70 -14.71
N PHE A 14 6.40 6.28 -13.69
CA PHE A 14 7.03 4.95 -13.66
C PHE A 14 6.08 3.82 -13.28
N MET A 15 4.94 4.16 -12.69
CA MET A 15 3.88 3.21 -12.32
C MET A 15 2.77 3.13 -13.38
N ASP A 16 2.94 3.70 -14.56
CA ASP A 16 1.96 3.69 -15.65
C ASP A 16 1.70 2.29 -16.24
N ASN A 17 2.60 1.34 -15.99
CA ASN A 17 2.44 -0.07 -16.33
C ASN A 17 1.63 -0.86 -15.30
N ILE A 18 1.29 -0.28 -14.15
CA ILE A 18 0.45 -0.91 -13.14
C ILE A 18 -1.02 -0.75 -13.54
N PRO A 19 -1.77 -1.85 -13.67
CA PRO A 19 -3.16 -1.79 -14.07
C PRO A 19 -4.07 -1.42 -12.88
N TYR A 20 -3.95 -0.18 -12.38
CA TYR A 20 -4.68 0.31 -11.21
C TYR A 20 -6.20 0.15 -11.32
N GLU A 21 -6.77 0.30 -12.52
CA GLU A 21 -8.21 0.10 -12.75
C GLU A 21 -8.62 -1.36 -12.50
N GLU A 22 -7.80 -2.33 -12.95
CA GLU A 22 -8.05 -3.75 -12.71
C GLU A 22 -7.90 -4.09 -11.21
N TRP A 23 -6.89 -3.51 -10.55
CA TRP A 23 -6.67 -3.67 -9.12
C TRP A 23 -7.82 -3.08 -8.30
N CYS A 24 -8.30 -1.90 -8.68
CA CYS A 24 -9.48 -1.29 -8.08
C CYS A 24 -10.72 -2.15 -8.28
N GLY A 25 -10.96 -2.68 -9.48
CA GLY A 25 -12.07 -3.59 -9.77
C GLY A 25 -12.04 -4.85 -8.91
N TYR A 26 -10.86 -5.42 -8.70
CA TYR A 26 -10.69 -6.58 -7.80
C TYR A 26 -10.96 -6.19 -6.34
N LEU A 27 -10.38 -5.09 -5.85
CA LEU A 27 -10.57 -4.60 -4.48
C LEU A 27 -12.03 -4.24 -4.21
N HIS A 28 -12.70 -3.57 -5.16
CA HIS A 28 -14.14 -3.29 -5.09
C HIS A 28 -14.97 -4.58 -4.99
N THR A 29 -14.65 -5.60 -5.79
CA THR A 29 -15.33 -6.91 -5.71
C THR A 29 -15.08 -7.59 -4.35
N LEU A 30 -13.88 -7.44 -3.76
CA LEU A 30 -13.62 -7.93 -2.41
C LEU A 30 -14.46 -7.18 -1.37
N LEU A 31 -14.50 -5.85 -1.44
CA LEU A 31 -15.32 -5.04 -0.54
C LEU A 31 -16.80 -5.46 -0.59
N GLU A 32 -17.38 -5.57 -1.78
CA GLU A 32 -18.76 -6.05 -1.97
C GLU A 32 -18.98 -7.46 -1.41
N LYS A 33 -18.02 -8.39 -1.65
CA LYS A 33 -18.08 -9.77 -1.14
C LYS A 33 -18.14 -9.82 0.39
N TYR A 34 -17.60 -8.82 1.07
CA TYR A 34 -17.61 -8.70 2.52
C TYR A 34 -18.60 -7.69 3.06
N ASP A 35 -19.65 -7.40 2.27
CA ASP A 35 -20.80 -6.54 2.60
C ASP A 35 -20.46 -5.05 2.78
N VAL A 36 -19.43 -4.56 2.08
CA VAL A 36 -19.06 -3.14 2.01
C VAL A 36 -19.37 -2.64 0.60
N THR A 37 -20.57 -2.06 0.42
CA THR A 37 -21.07 -1.55 -0.86
C THR A 37 -21.10 -0.04 -0.93
N ASP A 38 -20.90 0.64 0.20
CA ASP A 38 -20.92 2.09 0.36
C ASP A 38 -20.27 2.49 1.69
N GLY A 39 -20.24 3.78 1.99
CA GLY A 39 -19.81 4.36 3.25
C GLY A 39 -18.34 4.75 3.28
N LEU A 40 -17.87 5.10 4.48
CA LEU A 40 -16.53 5.64 4.67
C LEU A 40 -15.47 4.54 4.62
N VAL A 41 -14.50 4.69 3.74
CA VAL A 41 -13.37 3.77 3.56
C VAL A 41 -12.06 4.54 3.75
N LEU A 42 -11.17 3.99 4.56
CA LEU A 42 -9.82 4.49 4.77
C LEU A 42 -8.83 3.69 3.91
N GLU A 43 -7.96 4.39 3.19
CA GLU A 43 -6.77 3.80 2.58
C GLU A 43 -5.51 4.18 3.38
N LEU A 44 -4.77 3.18 3.88
CA LEU A 44 -3.47 3.35 4.56
C LEU A 44 -2.33 3.15 3.56
N GLY A 45 -1.42 4.12 3.48
CA GLY A 45 -0.37 4.16 2.47
C GLY A 45 -0.93 4.54 1.11
N CYS A 46 -1.75 5.59 1.03
CA CYS A 46 -2.46 5.99 -0.19
C CYS A 46 -1.54 6.58 -1.28
N GLY A 47 -0.29 6.94 -0.95
CA GLY A 47 0.67 7.51 -1.88
C GLY A 47 0.13 8.73 -2.62
N THR A 48 0.23 8.73 -3.94
CA THR A 48 -0.30 9.79 -4.83
C THR A 48 -1.83 9.77 -5.00
N GLY A 49 -2.54 8.92 -4.24
CA GLY A 49 -4.01 8.88 -4.21
C GLY A 49 -4.68 8.22 -5.41
N THR A 50 -3.94 7.55 -6.29
CA THR A 50 -4.53 6.93 -7.49
C THR A 50 -5.60 5.91 -7.15
N MET A 51 -5.34 4.98 -6.21
CA MET A 51 -6.34 3.99 -5.79
C MET A 51 -7.47 4.64 -5.00
N THR A 52 -7.18 5.64 -4.15
CA THR A 52 -8.18 6.42 -3.41
C THR A 52 -9.20 7.07 -4.36
N GLU A 53 -8.71 7.71 -5.43
CA GLU A 53 -9.55 8.35 -6.47
C GLU A 53 -10.44 7.32 -7.20
N LEU A 54 -9.89 6.17 -7.55
CA LEU A 54 -10.64 5.09 -8.21
C LEU A 54 -11.71 4.47 -7.30
N LEU A 55 -11.43 4.31 -6.02
CA LEU A 55 -12.42 3.82 -5.04
C LEU A 55 -13.53 4.85 -4.81
N ALA A 56 -13.21 6.15 -4.84
CA ALA A 56 -14.22 7.20 -4.81
C ALA A 56 -15.15 7.13 -6.06
N ASP A 57 -14.63 6.79 -7.25
CA ASP A 57 -15.46 6.55 -8.44
C ASP A 57 -16.37 5.33 -8.29
N CYS A 58 -15.99 4.35 -7.47
CA CYS A 58 -16.84 3.21 -7.11
C CYS A 58 -17.96 3.58 -6.12
N GLY A 59 -17.98 4.81 -5.59
CA GLY A 59 -19.05 5.33 -4.72
C GLY A 59 -18.74 5.26 -3.22
N TYR A 60 -17.49 5.04 -2.84
CA TYR A 60 -17.08 5.11 -1.44
C TYR A 60 -16.73 6.56 -1.03
N ASP A 61 -17.03 6.91 0.22
CA ASP A 61 -16.49 8.10 0.84
C ASP A 61 -15.05 7.82 1.30
N MET A 62 -14.06 8.56 0.79
CA MET A 62 -12.66 8.17 0.95
C MET A 62 -11.88 9.05 1.92
N ILE A 63 -11.09 8.39 2.77
CA ILE A 63 -9.97 8.99 3.49
C ILE A 63 -8.68 8.32 3.00
N GLY A 64 -7.68 9.11 2.60
CA GLY A 64 -6.33 8.63 2.31
C GLY A 64 -5.35 9.05 3.41
N VAL A 65 -4.56 8.11 3.91
CA VAL A 65 -3.48 8.36 4.87
C VAL A 65 -2.16 7.96 4.25
N ASP A 66 -1.18 8.86 4.29
CA ASP A 66 0.21 8.58 3.92
C ASP A 66 1.16 9.38 4.82
N ASN A 67 2.37 8.89 5.04
CA ASN A 67 3.37 9.60 5.82
C ASN A 67 4.20 10.59 4.99
N SER A 68 4.22 10.44 3.67
CA SER A 68 4.95 11.31 2.74
C SER A 68 4.15 12.55 2.37
N ALA A 69 4.66 13.72 2.73
CA ALA A 69 4.05 15.00 2.34
C ALA A 69 4.07 15.19 0.81
N ASP A 70 5.16 14.77 0.14
CA ASP A 70 5.32 14.93 -1.30
C ASP A 70 4.33 14.04 -2.08
N MET A 71 4.07 12.82 -1.61
CA MET A 71 3.01 11.96 -2.16
C MET A 71 1.62 12.61 -2.01
N LEU A 72 1.34 13.15 -0.83
CA LEU A 72 0.04 13.79 -0.55
C LEU A 72 -0.13 15.11 -1.31
N GLU A 73 0.93 15.83 -1.65
CA GLU A 73 0.85 17.01 -2.54
C GLU A 73 0.25 16.62 -3.89
N ILE A 74 0.74 15.53 -4.49
CA ILE A 74 0.22 15.00 -5.75
C ILE A 74 -1.22 14.49 -5.61
N ALA A 75 -1.52 13.81 -4.50
CA ALA A 75 -2.88 13.36 -4.20
C ALA A 75 -3.87 14.53 -4.10
N LEU A 76 -3.46 15.64 -3.47
CA LEU A 76 -4.26 16.86 -3.39
C LEU A 76 -4.45 17.52 -4.75
N GLU A 77 -3.43 17.55 -5.61
CA GLU A 77 -3.57 18.04 -6.99
C GLU A 77 -4.59 17.21 -7.80
N LYS A 78 -4.53 15.88 -7.68
CA LYS A 78 -5.51 14.99 -8.32
C LYS A 78 -6.93 15.26 -7.81
N LYS A 79 -7.10 15.40 -6.49
CA LYS A 79 -8.39 15.76 -5.87
C LYS A 79 -8.92 17.10 -6.41
N GLU A 80 -8.08 18.12 -6.54
CA GLU A 80 -8.48 19.41 -7.11
C GLU A 80 -8.95 19.28 -8.56
N GLN A 81 -8.28 18.45 -9.35
CA GLN A 81 -8.62 18.22 -10.75
C GLN A 81 -9.91 17.40 -10.91
N SER A 82 -10.09 16.36 -10.08
CA SER A 82 -11.27 15.49 -10.11
C SER A 82 -12.50 16.12 -9.46
N GLY A 83 -12.29 17.05 -8.52
CA GLY A 83 -13.35 17.67 -7.73
C GLY A 83 -14.04 16.74 -6.73
N LYS A 84 -13.42 15.59 -6.43
CA LYS A 84 -13.96 14.62 -5.47
C LYS A 84 -13.78 15.08 -4.02
N ASP A 85 -14.68 14.68 -3.14
CA ASP A 85 -14.61 14.98 -1.71
C ASP A 85 -13.83 13.91 -0.96
N ILE A 86 -12.50 13.92 -1.12
CA ILE A 86 -11.59 12.98 -0.47
C ILE A 86 -10.85 13.71 0.64
N LEU A 87 -10.71 13.11 1.81
CA LEU A 87 -9.90 13.64 2.91
C LEU A 87 -8.52 12.98 2.90
N TYR A 88 -7.46 13.76 2.65
CA TYR A 88 -6.08 13.30 2.79
C TYR A 88 -5.47 13.77 4.11
N LEU A 89 -4.80 12.87 4.83
CA LEU A 89 -4.17 13.11 6.12
C LEU A 89 -2.72 12.65 6.10
N GLN A 90 -1.79 13.53 6.46
CA GLN A 90 -0.41 13.16 6.64
C GLN A 90 -0.23 12.51 8.02
N GLN A 91 -0.17 11.18 8.06
CA GLN A 91 0.01 10.41 9.29
C GLN A 91 0.79 9.12 9.00
N ASP A 92 1.52 8.66 10.00
CA ASP A 92 2.12 7.33 9.97
C ASP A 92 1.06 6.27 10.32
N MET A 93 0.98 5.19 9.54
CA MET A 93 0.01 4.11 9.79
C MET A 93 0.21 3.40 11.13
N ARG A 94 1.38 3.58 11.77
CA ARG A 94 1.69 3.02 13.10
C ARG A 94 1.11 3.84 14.26
N GLU A 95 0.60 5.05 13.98
CA GLU A 95 0.08 5.97 15.00
C GLU A 95 -1.06 6.86 14.48
N PHE A 96 -1.75 6.41 13.42
CA PHE A 96 -2.84 7.21 12.85
C PHE A 96 -4.03 7.33 13.78
N GLU A 97 -4.71 8.48 13.69
CA GLU A 97 -5.90 8.81 14.47
C GLU A 97 -7.04 9.28 13.57
N LEU A 98 -8.26 8.81 13.84
CA LEU A 98 -9.49 9.26 13.20
C LEU A 98 -10.48 9.78 14.25
N TYR A 99 -11.37 10.70 13.85
CA TYR A 99 -12.44 11.20 14.73
C TYR A 99 -13.56 10.18 14.98
N GLY A 100 -13.64 9.13 14.20
CA GLY A 100 -14.66 8.09 14.28
C GLY A 100 -14.19 6.80 13.65
N THR A 101 -15.11 5.89 13.43
CA THR A 101 -14.85 4.60 12.80
C THR A 101 -15.22 4.64 11.30
N VAL A 102 -14.69 3.69 10.56
CA VAL A 102 -14.89 3.55 9.12
C VAL A 102 -15.43 2.16 8.77
N ARG A 103 -16.16 2.05 7.69
CA ARG A 103 -16.78 0.81 7.23
C ARG A 103 -15.77 -0.24 6.80
N ALA A 104 -14.71 0.20 6.14
CA ALA A 104 -13.58 -0.63 5.77
C ALA A 104 -12.28 0.16 5.83
N ILE A 105 -11.18 -0.57 6.00
CA ILE A 105 -9.82 -0.06 5.82
C ILE A 105 -9.18 -0.92 4.72
N VAL A 106 -8.48 -0.26 3.81
CA VAL A 106 -7.69 -0.94 2.76
C VAL A 106 -6.24 -0.47 2.81
N SER A 107 -5.32 -1.32 2.38
CA SER A 107 -3.91 -0.96 2.18
C SER A 107 -3.35 -1.84 1.09
N VAL A 108 -3.02 -1.25 -0.04
CA VAL A 108 -2.60 -1.98 -1.24
C VAL A 108 -1.26 -1.47 -1.77
N CYS A 109 -0.76 -2.10 -2.82
CA CYS A 109 0.56 -1.81 -3.39
C CYS A 109 1.69 -2.05 -2.39
N ASP A 110 1.63 -3.19 -1.67
CA ASP A 110 2.66 -3.65 -0.72
C ASP A 110 3.03 -2.65 0.41
N SER A 111 2.15 -1.68 0.69
CA SER A 111 2.39 -0.68 1.74
C SER A 111 2.64 -1.33 3.12
N MET A 112 1.99 -2.45 3.43
CA MET A 112 2.22 -3.18 4.68
C MET A 112 3.62 -3.82 4.78
N ASN A 113 4.28 -4.11 3.66
CA ASN A 113 5.65 -4.63 3.67
C ASN A 113 6.68 -3.59 4.15
N TYR A 114 6.36 -2.30 4.09
CA TYR A 114 7.21 -1.22 4.62
C TYR A 114 7.28 -1.18 6.15
N ILE A 115 6.37 -1.87 6.84
CA ILE A 115 6.45 -2.05 8.28
C ILE A 115 7.39 -3.23 8.55
N THR A 116 8.63 -2.95 8.89
CA THR A 116 9.69 -3.98 8.98
C THR A 116 9.77 -4.66 10.35
N ASP A 117 9.12 -4.14 11.37
CA ASP A 117 9.08 -4.70 12.73
C ASP A 117 7.71 -5.33 13.04
N GLU A 118 7.70 -6.54 13.62
CA GLU A 118 6.46 -7.26 13.96
C GLU A 118 5.64 -6.55 15.04
N ALA A 119 6.29 -5.83 15.96
CA ALA A 119 5.58 -5.10 17.01
C ALA A 119 4.87 -3.87 16.41
N ASP A 120 5.50 -3.20 15.45
CA ASP A 120 4.90 -2.09 14.71
C ASP A 120 3.72 -2.60 13.86
N LEU A 121 3.88 -3.74 13.16
CA LEU A 121 2.80 -4.33 12.38
C LEU A 121 1.60 -4.73 13.26
N LEU A 122 1.87 -5.26 14.46
CA LEU A 122 0.82 -5.54 15.44
C LEU A 122 0.11 -4.27 15.88
N GLU A 123 0.83 -3.16 16.07
CA GLU A 123 0.22 -1.88 16.44
C GLU A 123 -0.65 -1.32 15.31
N VAL A 124 -0.20 -1.38 14.06
CA VAL A 124 -1.04 -1.05 12.90
C VAL A 124 -2.34 -1.84 12.93
N PHE A 125 -2.27 -3.17 13.14
CA PHE A 125 -3.47 -4.01 13.19
C PHE A 125 -4.39 -3.69 14.37
N ARG A 126 -3.84 -3.26 15.53
CA ARG A 126 -4.64 -2.79 16.67
C ARG A 126 -5.37 -1.49 16.37
N LEU A 127 -4.69 -0.54 15.74
CA LEU A 127 -5.30 0.72 15.31
C LEU A 127 -6.37 0.47 14.26
N VAL A 128 -6.11 -0.40 13.28
CA VAL A 128 -7.11 -0.84 12.30
C VAL A 128 -8.34 -1.42 13.01
N ASN A 129 -8.15 -2.34 13.94
CA ASN A 129 -9.27 -2.91 14.71
C ASN A 129 -10.02 -1.83 15.50
N ASN A 130 -9.30 -0.85 16.06
CA ASN A 130 -9.89 0.25 16.82
C ASN A 130 -10.74 1.19 15.96
N TYR A 131 -10.34 1.45 14.71
CA TYR A 131 -11.04 2.40 13.84
C TYR A 131 -12.03 1.77 12.86
N LEU A 132 -12.11 0.45 12.77
CA LEU A 132 -13.18 -0.22 12.02
C LEU A 132 -14.53 -0.09 12.75
N ASP A 133 -15.62 0.03 12.02
CA ASP A 133 -16.97 -0.16 12.53
C ASP A 133 -17.15 -1.57 13.09
N PRO A 134 -18.14 -1.80 13.97
CA PRO A 134 -18.49 -3.16 14.40
C PRO A 134 -18.73 -4.09 13.21
N GLY A 135 -17.90 -5.12 13.07
CA GLY A 135 -17.92 -6.04 11.92
C GLY A 135 -17.35 -5.49 10.63
N GLY A 136 -16.70 -4.31 10.65
CA GLY A 136 -15.97 -3.75 9.52
C GLY A 136 -14.81 -4.63 9.06
N VAL A 137 -14.30 -4.41 7.87
CA VAL A 137 -13.26 -5.24 7.26
C VAL A 137 -11.98 -4.47 6.97
N PHE A 138 -10.86 -5.17 7.12
CA PHE A 138 -9.54 -4.74 6.68
C PHE A 138 -9.09 -5.62 5.53
N ILE A 139 -8.77 -5.02 4.40
CA ILE A 139 -8.26 -5.70 3.21
C ILE A 139 -6.91 -5.11 2.86
N PHE A 140 -5.88 -5.95 2.81
CA PHE A 140 -4.55 -5.50 2.45
C PHE A 140 -3.81 -6.55 1.63
N ASP A 141 -2.84 -6.11 0.86
CA ASP A 141 -1.94 -7.02 0.16
C ASP A 141 -0.57 -7.11 0.82
N LEU A 142 0.13 -8.17 0.48
CA LEU A 142 1.54 -8.38 0.84
C LEU A 142 2.27 -9.07 -0.31
N ASN A 143 3.45 -8.60 -0.60
CA ASN A 143 4.46 -9.37 -1.30
C ASN A 143 4.93 -10.52 -0.40
N THR A 144 5.05 -11.71 -0.97
CA THR A 144 5.38 -12.94 -0.24
C THR A 144 6.88 -13.14 -0.09
N LEU A 145 7.27 -14.07 0.76
CA LEU A 145 8.66 -14.58 0.82
C LEU A 145 9.14 -15.06 -0.54
N PHE A 146 8.31 -15.83 -1.25
CA PHE A 146 8.64 -16.35 -2.59
C PHE A 146 9.01 -15.23 -3.56
N LYS A 147 8.25 -14.12 -3.59
CA LYS A 147 8.56 -13.00 -4.47
C LYS A 147 9.95 -12.43 -4.21
N TYR A 148 10.30 -12.19 -2.94
CA TYR A 148 11.61 -11.59 -2.63
C TYR A 148 12.78 -12.57 -2.83
N GLU A 149 12.55 -13.87 -2.59
CA GLU A 149 13.53 -14.91 -2.89
C GLU A 149 13.81 -15.02 -4.40
N GLU A 150 12.76 -14.96 -5.24
CA GLU A 150 12.90 -14.96 -6.71
C GLU A 150 13.50 -13.66 -7.24
N LEU A 151 13.18 -12.53 -6.62
CA LEU A 151 13.73 -11.23 -6.99
C LEU A 151 15.24 -11.15 -6.70
N GLY A 152 15.67 -11.68 -5.54
CA GLY A 152 17.07 -11.83 -5.15
C GLY A 152 17.89 -10.55 -5.33
N GLU A 153 19.10 -10.70 -5.88
CA GLU A 153 19.91 -9.58 -6.36
C GLU A 153 19.54 -9.27 -7.81
N SER A 154 18.94 -8.13 -8.04
CA SER A 154 18.51 -7.73 -9.39
C SER A 154 18.62 -6.24 -9.60
N VAL A 155 18.73 -5.83 -10.87
CA VAL A 155 18.77 -4.42 -11.25
C VAL A 155 17.77 -4.20 -12.37
N ILE A 156 16.89 -3.22 -12.20
CA ILE A 156 15.98 -2.76 -13.22
C ILE A 156 16.36 -1.32 -13.56
N ALA A 157 16.44 -1.00 -14.83
CA ALA A 157 16.66 0.37 -15.27
C ALA A 157 15.66 0.73 -16.35
N GLU A 158 15.10 1.92 -16.23
CA GLU A 158 14.19 2.46 -17.22
C GLU A 158 14.62 3.87 -17.61
N ASN A 159 14.52 4.16 -18.90
CA ASN A 159 14.87 5.46 -19.44
C ASN A 159 13.70 6.02 -20.25
N ARG A 160 13.22 7.19 -19.85
CA ARG A 160 12.17 7.96 -20.52
C ARG A 160 12.71 9.33 -20.95
N GLU A 161 11.91 10.13 -21.64
CA GLU A 161 12.34 11.41 -22.22
C GLU A 161 12.77 12.41 -21.14
N GLU A 162 12.02 12.52 -20.04
CA GLU A 162 12.24 13.52 -19.00
C GLU A 162 12.81 12.93 -17.70
N SER A 163 12.90 11.60 -17.59
CA SER A 163 13.36 10.93 -16.37
C SER A 163 13.92 9.55 -16.65
N SER A 164 14.77 9.07 -15.75
CA SER A 164 15.27 7.70 -15.76
C SER A 164 15.45 7.21 -14.34
N PHE A 165 15.37 5.90 -14.13
CA PHE A 165 15.75 5.31 -12.86
C PHE A 165 16.65 4.09 -13.03
N ILE A 166 17.40 3.81 -11.97
CA ILE A 166 18.09 2.56 -11.73
C ILE A 166 17.58 2.06 -10.38
N TRP A 167 16.99 0.88 -10.36
CA TRP A 167 16.44 0.23 -9.19
C TRP A 167 17.27 -1.02 -8.91
N GLU A 168 18.06 -0.98 -7.86
CA GLU A 168 18.90 -2.08 -7.41
C GLU A 168 18.17 -2.76 -6.25
N ASN A 169 18.04 -4.07 -6.32
CA ASN A 169 17.33 -4.87 -5.34
C ASN A 169 18.28 -5.85 -4.67
N TRP A 170 18.18 -5.96 -3.36
CA TRP A 170 18.93 -6.92 -2.57
C TRP A 170 18.05 -7.50 -1.45
N TYR A 171 17.93 -8.83 -1.41
CA TYR A 171 17.15 -9.52 -0.39
C TYR A 171 18.06 -10.24 0.61
N ASP A 172 17.90 -9.94 1.92
CA ASP A 172 18.53 -10.68 3.01
C ASP A 172 17.58 -11.77 3.54
N PRO A 173 17.85 -13.05 3.25
CA PRO A 173 17.00 -14.13 3.72
C PRO A 173 17.12 -14.38 5.23
N ALA A 174 18.20 -13.92 5.91
CA ALA A 174 18.36 -14.10 7.34
C ALA A 174 17.44 -13.18 8.13
N ASP A 175 17.36 -11.92 7.70
CA ASP A 175 16.50 -10.92 8.32
C ASP A 175 15.13 -10.83 7.60
N GLN A 176 14.97 -11.51 6.45
CA GLN A 176 13.77 -11.45 5.60
C GLN A 176 13.42 -10.00 5.21
N VAL A 177 14.42 -9.20 4.94
CA VAL A 177 14.29 -7.80 4.52
C VAL A 177 14.79 -7.65 3.11
N ASN A 178 14.00 -6.99 2.30
CA ASN A 178 14.38 -6.57 0.96
C ASN A 178 14.73 -5.09 0.99
N GLU A 179 15.91 -4.74 0.48
CA GLU A 179 16.40 -3.38 0.30
C GLU A 179 16.28 -3.00 -1.18
N TYR A 180 15.73 -1.83 -1.43
CA TYR A 180 15.70 -1.22 -2.74
C TYR A 180 16.52 0.07 -2.71
N ASP A 181 17.59 0.14 -3.49
CA ASP A 181 18.29 1.37 -3.78
C ASP A 181 17.80 1.93 -5.10
N LEU A 182 17.15 3.09 -5.03
CA LEU A 182 16.56 3.76 -6.17
C LEU A 182 17.38 5.01 -6.51
N THR A 183 18.02 5.01 -7.66
CA THR A 183 18.65 6.19 -8.25
C THR A 183 17.75 6.78 -9.34
N LEU A 184 17.36 8.04 -9.18
CA LEU A 184 16.53 8.79 -10.10
C LEU A 184 17.34 9.89 -10.80
N PHE A 185 17.05 10.10 -12.07
CA PHE A 185 17.51 11.24 -12.84
C PHE A 185 16.28 11.95 -13.39
N ILE A 186 16.01 13.16 -12.95
CA ILE A 186 14.83 13.95 -13.33
C ILE A 186 15.31 15.21 -14.04
N ARG A 187 14.77 15.47 -15.24
CA ARG A 187 15.10 16.65 -16.02
C ARG A 187 14.42 17.88 -15.44
N ASN A 188 15.20 18.92 -15.19
CA ASN A 188 14.69 20.21 -14.73
C ASN A 188 14.34 21.15 -15.91
N ASP A 189 13.77 22.32 -15.60
CA ASP A 189 13.33 23.31 -16.58
C ASP A 189 14.51 23.87 -17.44
N GLU A 190 15.75 23.76 -16.96
CA GLU A 190 16.97 24.17 -17.72
C GLU A 190 17.45 23.06 -18.66
N GLY A 191 16.81 21.89 -18.67
CA GLY A 191 17.16 20.73 -19.46
C GLY A 191 18.34 19.91 -18.90
N LEU A 192 18.72 20.15 -17.66
CA LEU A 192 19.74 19.39 -16.92
C LEU A 192 19.06 18.27 -16.11
N TYR A 193 19.79 17.17 -15.89
CA TYR A 193 19.30 16.10 -15.04
C TYR A 193 19.81 16.27 -13.61
N GLU A 194 18.89 16.26 -12.67
CA GLU A 194 19.15 16.21 -11.25
C GLU A 194 19.09 14.77 -10.78
N LYS A 195 20.09 14.35 -9.96
CA LYS A 195 20.16 13.01 -9.40
C LYS A 195 19.61 13.00 -8.00
N TYR A 196 18.74 12.01 -7.72
CA TYR A 196 18.22 11.71 -6.38
C TYR A 196 18.49 10.24 -6.06
N GLU A 197 18.64 9.94 -4.79
CA GLU A 197 18.88 8.59 -4.28
C GLU A 197 17.96 8.34 -3.08
N GLU A 198 17.23 7.24 -3.11
CA GLU A 198 16.35 6.80 -2.02
C GLU A 198 16.62 5.33 -1.73
N THR A 199 16.58 4.95 -0.46
CA THR A 199 16.66 3.55 -0.05
C THR A 199 15.37 3.17 0.67
N HIS A 200 14.78 2.06 0.26
CA HIS A 200 13.55 1.52 0.80
C HIS A 200 13.77 0.13 1.37
N TYR A 201 13.09 -0.16 2.47
CA TYR A 201 13.15 -1.46 3.13
C TYR A 201 11.74 -2.06 3.19
N GLN A 202 11.63 -3.32 2.80
CA GLN A 202 10.38 -4.08 2.88
C GLN A 202 10.63 -5.41 3.59
N LYS A 203 9.70 -5.78 4.49
CA LYS A 203 9.74 -7.06 5.21
C LYS A 203 8.94 -8.11 4.47
N ALA A 204 9.57 -9.25 4.24
CA ALA A 204 8.93 -10.46 3.74
C ALA A 204 8.37 -11.25 4.93
N TYR A 205 7.10 -11.07 5.22
CA TYR A 205 6.45 -11.78 6.33
C TYR A 205 6.01 -13.18 5.95
N ALA A 206 6.29 -14.17 6.82
CA ALA A 206 5.62 -15.46 6.75
C ALA A 206 4.10 -15.26 7.01
N LEU A 207 3.24 -15.88 6.20
CA LEU A 207 1.79 -15.74 6.34
C LEU A 207 1.27 -16.20 7.71
N GLU A 208 1.90 -17.19 8.32
CA GLU A 208 1.60 -17.66 9.67
C GLU A 208 1.80 -16.57 10.71
N THR A 209 2.89 -15.79 10.60
CA THR A 209 3.18 -14.65 11.48
C THR A 209 2.08 -13.60 11.34
N VAL A 210 1.75 -13.21 10.11
CA VAL A 210 0.69 -12.22 9.84
C VAL A 210 -0.66 -12.68 10.42
N CYS A 211 -1.02 -13.95 10.22
CA CYS A 211 -2.24 -14.53 10.79
C CYS A 211 -2.26 -14.50 12.32
N GLN A 212 -1.10 -14.68 12.97
CA GLN A 212 -0.98 -14.60 14.42
C GLN A 212 -1.15 -13.16 14.91
N LEU A 213 -0.53 -12.19 14.25
CA LEU A 213 -0.62 -10.77 14.58
C LEU A 213 -2.05 -10.23 14.40
N ILE A 214 -2.77 -10.62 13.34
CA ILE A 214 -4.18 -10.29 13.15
C ILE A 214 -5.03 -10.75 14.34
N ARG A 215 -4.82 -12.00 14.79
CA ARG A 215 -5.57 -12.54 15.96
C ARG A 215 -5.17 -11.84 17.27
N GLN A 216 -3.89 -11.51 17.45
CA GLN A 216 -3.41 -10.78 18.64
C GLN A 216 -3.96 -9.36 18.69
N ALA A 217 -4.22 -8.74 17.53
CA ALA A 217 -4.88 -7.45 17.43
C ALA A 217 -6.40 -7.51 17.70
N GLY A 218 -6.96 -8.71 17.91
CA GLY A 218 -8.39 -8.90 18.20
C GLY A 218 -9.26 -8.99 16.94
N MET A 219 -8.68 -9.16 15.77
CA MET A 219 -9.41 -9.35 14.52
C MET A 219 -9.57 -10.83 14.17
N LYS A 220 -10.58 -11.12 13.37
CA LYS A 220 -10.82 -12.44 12.79
C LYS A 220 -10.26 -12.47 11.36
N LEU A 221 -9.37 -13.41 11.08
CA LEU A 221 -8.97 -13.71 9.71
C LEU A 221 -10.15 -14.34 8.96
N GLU A 222 -10.60 -13.72 7.88
CA GLU A 222 -11.67 -14.23 7.02
C GLU A 222 -11.12 -15.03 5.85
N ALA A 223 -10.11 -14.52 5.15
CA ALA A 223 -9.53 -15.19 3.98
C ALA A 223 -8.12 -14.71 3.68
N ILE A 224 -7.40 -15.54 2.92
CA ILE A 224 -6.18 -15.17 2.19
C ILE A 224 -6.36 -15.66 0.75
N TYR A 225 -6.18 -14.78 -0.20
CA TYR A 225 -6.32 -15.06 -1.63
C TYR A 225 -4.98 -14.90 -2.35
N ASP A 226 -4.72 -15.73 -3.32
CA ASP A 226 -3.71 -15.48 -4.35
C ASP A 226 -4.12 -14.21 -5.11
N ALA A 227 -3.20 -13.29 -5.35
CA ALA A 227 -3.53 -11.96 -5.86
C ALA A 227 -4.38 -12.00 -7.13
N PHE A 228 -5.38 -11.11 -7.17
CA PHE A 228 -6.33 -10.95 -8.27
C PHE A 228 -7.18 -12.21 -8.57
N THR A 229 -7.27 -13.11 -7.60
CA THR A 229 -8.11 -14.30 -7.66
C THR A 229 -8.94 -14.45 -6.38
N PHE A 230 -9.81 -15.47 -6.33
CA PHE A 230 -10.48 -15.91 -5.10
C PHE A 230 -10.00 -17.29 -4.66
N GLU A 231 -8.87 -17.74 -5.22
CA GLU A 231 -8.25 -19.01 -4.90
C GLU A 231 -7.30 -18.83 -3.69
N LYS A 232 -6.99 -19.94 -3.04
CA LYS A 232 -6.01 -19.92 -1.95
C LYS A 232 -4.61 -19.70 -2.50
N PRO A 233 -3.73 -19.03 -1.74
CA PRO A 233 -2.33 -18.89 -2.13
C PRO A 233 -1.67 -20.23 -2.38
N ARG A 234 -0.81 -20.27 -3.36
CA ARG A 234 0.08 -21.38 -3.71
C ARG A 234 1.48 -21.11 -3.15
N PRO A 235 2.35 -22.12 -3.10
CA PRO A 235 3.74 -21.90 -2.66
C PRO A 235 4.52 -20.90 -3.53
N ASP A 236 4.12 -20.71 -4.77
CA ASP A 236 4.70 -19.81 -5.78
C ASP A 236 3.89 -18.51 -5.97
N SER A 237 2.95 -18.20 -5.10
CA SER A 237 2.24 -16.92 -5.14
C SER A 237 3.18 -15.78 -4.77
N GLU A 238 3.33 -14.80 -5.65
CA GLU A 238 4.20 -13.63 -5.43
C GLU A 238 3.55 -12.57 -4.53
N ARG A 239 2.22 -12.47 -4.57
CA ARG A 239 1.43 -11.48 -3.82
C ARG A 239 0.16 -12.15 -3.32
N VAL A 240 -0.27 -11.76 -2.13
CA VAL A 240 -1.52 -12.23 -1.53
C VAL A 240 -2.37 -11.06 -1.06
N TYR A 241 -3.70 -11.25 -1.10
CA TYR A 241 -4.66 -10.36 -0.44
C TYR A 241 -5.18 -11.03 0.82
N ILE A 242 -5.16 -10.29 1.92
CA ILE A 242 -5.59 -10.76 3.24
C ILE A 242 -6.82 -9.97 3.65
N VAL A 243 -7.84 -10.69 4.10
CA VAL A 243 -9.08 -10.10 4.62
C VAL A 243 -9.23 -10.45 6.08
N ALA A 244 -9.29 -9.44 6.91
CA ALA A 244 -9.55 -9.55 8.33
C ALA A 244 -10.81 -8.75 8.71
N ARG A 245 -11.51 -9.15 9.76
CA ARG A 245 -12.74 -8.52 10.23
C ARG A 245 -12.59 -8.08 11.66
N GLU A 246 -13.08 -6.90 11.97
CA GLU A 246 -13.24 -6.43 13.34
C GLU A 246 -14.09 -7.42 14.13
N GLN A 247 -13.71 -7.68 15.37
CA GLN A 247 -14.42 -8.57 16.27
C GLN A 247 -14.33 -8.03 17.70
N GLY A 248 -15.48 -7.89 18.35
CA GLY A 248 -15.53 -7.62 19.77
C GLY A 248 -16.00 -6.22 20.18
N LYS A 249 -16.48 -5.40 19.23
CA LYS A 249 -17.19 -4.16 19.54
C LYS A 249 -18.69 -4.36 19.62
#